data_533a579b16ea4c30e2abe58b22a044fc
#
_entry.id   533a579b16ea4c30e2abe58b22a044fc
#
_cell.length_a   1.000
_cell.length_b   1.000
_cell.length_c   1.000
_cell.angle_alpha   90.00
_cell.angle_beta   90.00
_cell.angle_gamma   90.00
#
_symmetry.space_group_name_H-M   'P 1'
#
loop_
_entity.id
_entity.type
_entity.pdbx_description
1 polymer ?
#
loop_
_entity_poly.entity_id
_entity_poly.type
_entity_poly.pdbx_seq_one_letter_code
_entity_poly.pdbx_strand_id
1 'polypeptide(L)'
;VLVQFYENDKKNINLLMEHIKISFPEITSLLYIVNQKANNTMYDQDVVCYNGEDYIMEEMDGLHFKIGAKSFFQTNSEQAKILYRKTKELAQITKNDLVYDLYTGTGTIAQYVATSAKKVVGIDSVEEGIKAAYENAERNNIENCTFYTGDMKEIFTDEFIAKNGTPDVIITDPPRDGMHKKVVEQI
;
A
#
# COMPACT_ATOMS: atom_id res chain seq x y z
N VAL A 1 -4.15 12.21 -10.99
CA VAL A 1 -2.97 13.05 -11.26
C VAL A 1 -2.62 13.83 -10.01
N LEU A 2 -1.35 13.81 -9.60
CA LEU A 2 -0.81 14.63 -8.52
C LEU A 2 0.24 15.60 -9.10
N VAL A 3 0.02 16.92 -8.91
CA VAL A 3 0.93 17.97 -9.36
C VAL A 3 1.71 18.50 -8.17
N GLN A 4 3.03 18.57 -8.29
CA GLN A 4 3.88 19.18 -7.26
C GLN A 4 4.29 20.59 -7.68
N PHE A 5 4.00 21.55 -6.81
CA PHE A 5 4.46 22.93 -6.95
C PHE A 5 5.57 23.21 -5.95
N TYR A 6 6.54 24.03 -6.35
CA TYR A 6 7.56 24.54 -5.44
C TYR A 6 7.06 25.77 -4.68
N GLU A 7 6.41 26.71 -5.39
CA GLU A 7 5.89 27.93 -4.79
C GLU A 7 4.40 27.83 -4.49
N ASN A 8 3.97 28.41 -3.37
CA ASN A 8 2.56 28.51 -3.00
C ASN A 8 1.89 29.73 -3.68
N ASP A 9 2.00 29.82 -5.01
CA ASP A 9 1.30 30.83 -5.80
C ASP A 9 -0.08 30.35 -6.18
N LYS A 10 -1.08 30.66 -5.34
CA LYS A 10 -2.47 30.25 -5.53
C LYS A 10 -3.04 30.63 -6.89
N LYS A 11 -2.62 31.77 -7.49
CA LYS A 11 -3.13 32.20 -8.79
C LYS A 11 -2.63 31.27 -9.89
N ASN A 12 -1.34 31.02 -9.95
CA ASN A 12 -0.75 30.16 -10.97
C ASN A 12 -1.09 28.68 -10.74
N ILE A 13 -1.19 28.23 -9.48
CA ILE A 13 -1.71 26.89 -9.14
C ILE A 13 -3.12 26.71 -9.72
N ASN A 14 -4.06 27.63 -9.41
CA ASN A 14 -5.42 27.54 -9.91
C ASN A 14 -5.50 27.60 -11.43
N LEU A 15 -4.67 28.42 -12.08
CA LEU A 15 -4.64 28.53 -13.54
C LEU A 15 -4.25 27.19 -14.19
N LEU A 16 -3.19 26.54 -13.69
CA LEU A 16 -2.73 25.25 -14.21
C LEU A 16 -3.74 24.14 -13.90
N MET A 17 -4.21 24.06 -12.65
CA MET A 17 -5.12 22.98 -12.22
C MET A 17 -6.45 23.06 -12.97
N GLU A 18 -7.00 24.27 -13.19
CA GLU A 18 -8.24 24.45 -13.97
C GLU A 18 -8.01 24.11 -15.46
N HIS A 19 -6.84 24.46 -16.02
CA HIS A 19 -6.49 24.05 -17.37
C HIS A 19 -6.43 22.51 -17.50
N ILE A 20 -5.79 21.82 -16.57
CA ILE A 20 -5.75 20.33 -16.56
C ILE A 20 -7.14 19.74 -16.47
N LYS A 21 -7.96 20.23 -15.55
CA LYS A 21 -9.34 19.77 -15.35
C LYS A 21 -10.20 19.88 -16.61
N ILE A 22 -10.08 21.03 -17.33
CA ILE A 22 -10.86 21.27 -18.55
C ILE A 22 -10.32 20.45 -19.72
N SER A 23 -8.99 20.33 -19.84
CA SER A 23 -8.35 19.67 -20.98
C SER A 23 -8.39 18.14 -20.88
N PHE A 24 -8.52 17.58 -19.67
CA PHE A 24 -8.49 16.14 -19.40
C PHE A 24 -9.65 15.73 -18.48
N PRO A 25 -10.91 15.79 -18.98
CA PRO A 25 -12.09 15.51 -18.16
C PRO A 25 -12.17 14.05 -17.66
N GLU A 26 -11.38 13.15 -18.22
CA GLU A 26 -11.25 11.76 -17.78
C GLU A 26 -10.48 11.60 -16.45
N ILE A 27 -9.80 12.64 -15.95
CA ILE A 27 -9.09 12.60 -14.66
C ILE A 27 -10.10 12.58 -13.51
N THR A 28 -10.18 11.45 -12.82
CA THR A 28 -11.09 11.24 -11.69
C THR A 28 -10.53 11.73 -10.35
N SER A 29 -9.22 11.90 -10.27
CA SER A 29 -8.50 12.38 -9.09
C SER A 29 -7.43 13.37 -9.52
N LEU A 30 -7.69 14.66 -9.27
CA LEU A 30 -6.77 15.76 -9.59
C LEU A 30 -6.33 16.43 -8.30
N LEU A 31 -5.08 16.18 -7.91
CA LEU A 31 -4.50 16.57 -6.63
C LEU A 31 -3.30 17.48 -6.84
N TYR A 32 -2.96 18.26 -5.83
CA TYR A 32 -1.66 18.94 -5.80
C TYR A 32 -1.06 18.98 -4.40
N ILE A 33 0.25 19.19 -4.35
CA ILE A 33 1.02 19.50 -3.15
C ILE A 33 1.89 20.73 -3.41
N VAL A 34 2.24 21.45 -2.35
CA VAL A 34 3.26 22.48 -2.39
C VAL A 34 4.45 21.97 -1.57
N ASN A 35 5.55 21.65 -2.25
CA ASN A 35 6.74 21.12 -1.63
C ASN A 35 7.95 22.03 -1.89
N GLN A 36 8.33 22.83 -0.89
CA GLN A 36 9.46 23.76 -0.95
C GLN A 36 10.81 23.11 -0.54
N LYS A 37 10.83 21.80 -0.36
CA LYS A 37 12.03 21.05 0.01
C LYS A 37 12.90 20.78 -1.22
N ALA A 38 14.20 20.59 -0.97
CA ALA A 38 15.15 20.21 -2.01
C ALA A 38 15.05 18.72 -2.43
N ASN A 39 14.18 17.95 -1.80
CA ASN A 39 13.97 16.52 -2.09
C ASN A 39 12.54 16.23 -2.58
N ASN A 40 12.34 15.05 -3.13
CA ASN A 40 11.03 14.61 -3.66
C ASN A 40 10.15 13.90 -2.63
N THR A 41 10.48 13.95 -1.32
CA THR A 41 9.64 13.33 -0.29
C THR A 41 8.36 14.15 -0.09
N MET A 42 7.20 13.46 -0.13
CA MET A 42 5.90 14.10 -0.04
C MET A 42 5.05 13.63 1.15
N TYR A 43 5.55 12.68 1.94
CA TYR A 43 4.78 12.08 3.03
C TYR A 43 4.34 13.08 4.10
N ASP A 44 5.13 14.12 4.33
CA ASP A 44 4.90 15.19 5.29
C ASP A 44 4.25 16.45 4.68
N GLN A 45 3.87 16.41 3.39
CA GLN A 45 3.17 17.50 2.72
C GLN A 45 1.65 17.29 2.77
N ASP A 46 0.91 18.39 2.85
CA ASP A 46 -0.55 18.34 2.73
C ASP A 46 -0.94 18.13 1.27
N VAL A 47 -1.72 17.09 1.02
CA VAL A 47 -2.30 16.82 -0.29
C VAL A 47 -3.63 17.56 -0.39
N VAL A 48 -3.76 18.38 -1.41
CA VAL A 48 -4.99 19.12 -1.69
C VAL A 48 -5.72 18.47 -2.86
N CYS A 49 -6.94 18.00 -2.62
CA CYS A 49 -7.84 17.57 -3.68
C CYS A 49 -8.42 18.80 -4.38
N TYR A 50 -8.04 19.00 -5.65
CA TYR A 50 -8.53 20.12 -6.46
C TYR A 50 -9.85 19.78 -7.17
N ASN A 51 -9.96 18.56 -7.71
CA ASN A 51 -11.15 18.06 -8.38
C ASN A 51 -11.28 16.55 -8.29
N GLY A 52 -12.49 16.05 -8.13
CA GLY A 52 -12.81 14.63 -8.04
C GLY A 52 -12.51 14.04 -6.66
N GLU A 53 -11.99 12.82 -6.64
CA GLU A 53 -11.68 12.08 -5.41
C GLU A 53 -10.23 12.29 -4.99
N ASP A 54 -9.93 12.10 -3.69
CA ASP A 54 -8.56 12.15 -3.17
C ASP A 54 -7.80 10.82 -3.34
N TYR A 55 -8.38 9.88 -4.06
CA TYR A 55 -7.85 8.54 -4.33
C TYR A 55 -8.14 8.10 -5.76
N ILE A 56 -7.51 7.00 -6.17
CA ILE A 56 -7.88 6.22 -7.35
C ILE A 56 -8.29 4.81 -6.94
N MET A 57 -9.07 4.15 -7.78
CA MET A 57 -9.44 2.74 -7.62
C MET A 57 -8.71 1.89 -8.64
N GLU A 58 -8.10 0.81 -8.17
CA GLU A 58 -7.53 -0.24 -9.01
C GLU A 58 -8.24 -1.56 -8.75
N GLU A 59 -8.42 -2.35 -9.81
CA GLU A 59 -8.98 -3.70 -9.71
C GLU A 59 -7.92 -4.74 -10.04
N MET A 60 -7.83 -5.78 -9.21
CA MET A 60 -6.88 -6.86 -9.39
C MET A 60 -7.54 -8.21 -9.07
N ASP A 61 -7.85 -8.98 -10.11
CA ASP A 61 -8.48 -10.30 -10.01
C ASP A 61 -9.75 -10.31 -9.12
N GLY A 62 -10.61 -9.28 -9.29
CA GLY A 62 -11.86 -9.12 -8.55
C GLY A 62 -11.70 -8.44 -7.18
N LEU A 63 -10.48 -8.09 -6.76
CA LEU A 63 -10.22 -7.27 -5.58
C LEU A 63 -10.11 -5.79 -5.97
N HIS A 64 -10.71 -4.93 -5.18
CA HIS A 64 -10.73 -3.48 -5.40
C HIS A 64 -9.88 -2.78 -4.35
N PHE A 65 -8.91 -1.98 -4.81
CA PHE A 65 -7.99 -1.26 -3.94
C PHE A 65 -8.18 0.25 -4.10
N LYS A 66 -8.47 0.91 -2.97
CA LYS A 66 -8.40 2.35 -2.84
C LYS A 66 -6.94 2.76 -2.61
N ILE A 67 -6.43 3.63 -3.48
CA ILE A 67 -5.03 4.06 -3.46
C ILE A 67 -5.01 5.57 -3.29
N GLY A 68 -4.57 6.02 -2.13
CA GLY A 68 -4.36 7.44 -1.84
C GLY A 68 -3.05 7.98 -2.43
N ALA A 69 -2.93 9.29 -2.49
CA ALA A 69 -1.77 9.97 -3.06
C ALA A 69 -0.41 9.62 -2.39
N LYS A 70 -0.44 9.24 -1.12
CA LYS A 70 0.75 8.84 -0.34
C LYS A 70 0.93 7.33 -0.24
N SER A 71 0.00 6.56 -0.78
CA SER A 71 0.07 5.09 -0.75
C SER A 71 1.02 4.59 -1.83
N PHE A 72 1.84 3.62 -1.49
CA PHE A 72 2.58 2.87 -2.50
C PHE A 72 1.65 1.85 -3.17
N PHE A 73 1.68 1.80 -4.47
CA PHE A 73 1.03 0.77 -5.28
C PHE A 73 1.89 0.48 -6.51
N GLN A 74 1.90 -0.75 -6.99
CA GLN A 74 2.67 -1.14 -8.17
C GLN A 74 2.13 -0.41 -9.41
N THR A 75 2.96 0.42 -10.02
CA THR A 75 2.55 1.30 -11.13
C THR A 75 2.15 0.55 -12.41
N ASN A 76 2.63 -0.68 -12.58
CA ASN A 76 2.24 -1.56 -13.67
C ASN A 76 1.30 -2.64 -13.12
N SER A 77 0.00 -2.34 -13.05
CA SER A 77 -1.02 -3.21 -12.47
C SER A 77 -1.10 -4.58 -13.15
N GLU A 78 -0.90 -4.66 -14.47
CA GLU A 78 -0.92 -5.95 -15.20
C GLU A 78 0.27 -6.83 -14.82
N GLN A 79 1.47 -6.28 -14.68
CA GLN A 79 2.63 -7.03 -14.21
C GLN A 79 2.51 -7.38 -12.72
N ALA A 80 1.93 -6.51 -11.92
CA ALA A 80 1.66 -6.80 -10.51
C ALA A 80 0.71 -7.99 -10.34
N LYS A 81 -0.35 -8.10 -11.16
CA LYS A 81 -1.25 -9.26 -11.18
C LYS A 81 -0.47 -10.55 -11.46
N ILE A 82 0.41 -10.53 -12.46
CA ILE A 82 1.24 -11.70 -12.80
C ILE A 82 2.16 -12.06 -11.64
N LEU A 83 2.81 -11.06 -11.04
CA LEU A 83 3.70 -11.26 -9.88
C LEU A 83 2.95 -11.89 -8.72
N TYR A 84 1.79 -11.36 -8.34
CA TYR A 84 1.01 -11.86 -7.21
C TYR A 84 0.42 -13.26 -7.45
N ARG A 85 -0.01 -13.55 -8.70
CA ARG A 85 -0.38 -14.92 -9.08
C ARG A 85 0.78 -15.89 -8.91
N LYS A 86 1.98 -15.49 -9.35
CA LYS A 86 3.20 -16.31 -9.19
C LYS A 86 3.60 -16.47 -7.73
N THR A 87 3.51 -15.41 -6.93
CA THR A 87 3.76 -15.48 -5.48
C THR A 87 2.83 -16.51 -4.83
N LYS A 88 1.53 -16.43 -5.13
CA LYS A 88 0.53 -17.38 -4.60
C LYS A 88 0.79 -18.82 -5.05
N GLU A 89 1.14 -19.02 -6.33
CA GLU A 89 1.47 -20.33 -6.92
C GLU A 89 2.71 -20.95 -6.24
N LEU A 90 3.79 -20.17 -6.12
CA LEU A 90 5.06 -20.65 -5.56
C LEU A 90 4.96 -20.89 -4.04
N ALA A 91 4.21 -20.07 -3.33
CA ALA A 91 4.00 -20.20 -1.91
C ALA A 91 3.12 -21.42 -1.53
N GLN A 92 2.38 -22.00 -2.48
CA GLN A 92 1.51 -23.18 -2.31
C GLN A 92 0.54 -23.07 -1.10
N ILE A 93 0.06 -21.84 -0.85
CA ILE A 93 -0.77 -21.51 0.31
C ILE A 93 -2.07 -22.31 0.31
N THR A 94 -2.40 -22.89 1.46
CA THR A 94 -3.64 -23.65 1.70
C THR A 94 -4.52 -22.98 2.76
N LYS A 95 -5.77 -23.44 2.87
CA LYS A 95 -6.72 -22.98 3.89
C LYS A 95 -6.35 -23.29 5.34
N ASN A 96 -5.26 -23.98 5.57
CA ASN A 96 -4.74 -24.25 6.91
C ASN A 96 -3.61 -23.32 7.32
N ASP A 97 -3.01 -22.59 6.36
CA ASP A 97 -1.80 -21.86 6.56
C ASP A 97 -2.03 -20.47 7.16
N LEU A 98 -1.16 -20.12 8.09
CA LEU A 98 -0.93 -18.78 8.60
C LEU A 98 0.17 -18.11 7.75
N VAL A 99 -0.17 -17.04 7.07
CA VAL A 99 0.73 -16.30 6.20
C VAL A 99 1.13 -14.98 6.86
N TYR A 100 2.42 -14.64 6.85
CA TYR A 100 2.90 -13.32 7.19
C TYR A 100 3.31 -12.58 5.92
N ASP A 101 2.79 -11.35 5.76
CA ASP A 101 3.13 -10.40 4.69
C ASP A 101 3.93 -9.25 5.30
N LEU A 102 5.26 -9.33 5.19
CA LEU A 102 6.17 -8.33 5.73
C LEU A 102 6.39 -7.21 4.69
N TYR A 103 6.28 -5.95 5.15
CA TYR A 103 6.24 -4.75 4.30
C TYR A 103 4.96 -4.68 3.46
N THR A 104 3.83 -4.92 4.12
CA THR A 104 2.51 -5.15 3.47
C THR A 104 1.94 -3.93 2.76
N GLY A 105 2.43 -2.70 3.07
CA GLY A 105 1.94 -1.45 2.50
C GLY A 105 0.43 -1.28 2.69
N THR A 106 -0.29 -1.16 1.60
CA THR A 106 -1.76 -1.05 1.58
C THR A 106 -2.48 -2.41 1.65
N GLY A 107 -1.75 -3.48 2.01
CA GLY A 107 -2.29 -4.82 2.18
C GLY A 107 -2.62 -5.55 0.88
N THR A 108 -2.03 -5.15 -0.24
CA THR A 108 -2.40 -5.69 -1.56
C THR A 108 -2.04 -7.17 -1.67
N ILE A 109 -0.80 -7.55 -1.34
CA ILE A 109 -0.36 -8.96 -1.37
C ILE A 109 -1.11 -9.76 -0.31
N ALA A 110 -1.20 -9.24 0.93
CA ALA A 110 -1.92 -9.88 2.02
C ALA A 110 -3.34 -10.27 1.61
N GLN A 111 -4.11 -9.34 1.04
CA GLN A 111 -5.48 -9.57 0.61
C GLN A 111 -5.56 -10.53 -0.58
N TYR A 112 -4.61 -10.44 -1.50
CA TYR A 112 -4.57 -11.32 -2.67
C TYR A 112 -4.40 -12.79 -2.26
N VAL A 113 -3.56 -13.08 -1.24
CA VAL A 113 -3.34 -14.44 -0.76
C VAL A 113 -4.37 -14.88 0.30
N ALA A 114 -5.06 -13.94 0.95
CA ALA A 114 -6.06 -14.23 1.99
C ALA A 114 -7.17 -15.18 1.52
N THR A 115 -7.53 -15.06 0.22
CA THR A 115 -8.53 -15.97 -0.40
C THR A 115 -8.11 -17.45 -0.38
N SER A 116 -6.84 -17.76 -0.15
CA SER A 116 -6.30 -19.13 -0.08
C SER A 116 -5.76 -19.51 1.30
N ALA A 117 -5.57 -18.54 2.19
CA ALA A 117 -5.00 -18.75 3.51
C ALA A 117 -6.09 -18.98 4.60
N LYS A 118 -5.69 -19.52 5.74
CA LYS A 118 -6.47 -19.52 6.97
C LYS A 118 -6.53 -18.14 7.59
N LYS A 119 -5.37 -17.50 7.70
CA LYS A 119 -5.19 -16.16 8.26
C LYS A 119 -3.97 -15.51 7.61
N VAL A 120 -4.02 -14.19 7.43
CA VAL A 120 -2.88 -13.40 7.00
C VAL A 120 -2.59 -12.32 8.05
N VAL A 121 -1.32 -12.14 8.37
CA VAL A 121 -0.82 -11.07 9.23
C VAL A 121 0.08 -10.18 8.40
N GLY A 122 -0.35 -8.93 8.18
CA GLY A 122 0.43 -7.91 7.47
C GLY A 122 1.13 -6.97 8.45
N ILE A 123 2.36 -6.59 8.16
CA ILE A 123 3.13 -5.64 8.97
C ILE A 123 3.73 -4.57 8.06
N ASP A 124 3.61 -3.30 8.46
CA ASP A 124 4.27 -2.17 7.79
C ASP A 124 4.59 -1.06 8.79
N SER A 125 5.59 -0.25 8.48
CA SER A 125 5.98 0.90 9.32
C SER A 125 5.12 2.13 9.06
N VAL A 126 4.42 2.20 7.92
CA VAL A 126 3.63 3.36 7.48
C VAL A 126 2.19 3.22 7.95
N GLU A 127 1.80 4.03 8.93
CA GLU A 127 0.46 3.97 9.54
C GLU A 127 -0.67 4.21 8.52
N GLU A 128 -0.48 5.14 7.59
CA GLU A 128 -1.44 5.42 6.51
C GLU A 128 -1.63 4.21 5.59
N GLY A 129 -0.54 3.45 5.33
CA GLY A 129 -0.60 2.20 4.58
C GLY A 129 -1.47 1.16 5.29
N ILE A 130 -1.27 0.99 6.60
CA ILE A 130 -2.06 0.04 7.41
C ILE A 130 -3.53 0.47 7.50
N LYS A 131 -3.83 1.76 7.63
CA LYS A 131 -5.22 2.25 7.56
C LYS A 131 -5.87 1.89 6.22
N ALA A 132 -5.15 2.15 5.12
CA ALA A 132 -5.62 1.78 3.78
C ALA A 132 -5.77 0.26 3.62
N ALA A 133 -4.90 -0.55 4.24
CA ALA A 133 -5.00 -2.01 4.22
C ALA A 133 -6.30 -2.51 4.89
N TYR A 134 -6.69 -1.94 6.02
CA TYR A 134 -7.97 -2.24 6.67
C TYR A 134 -9.17 -1.79 5.84
N GLU A 135 -9.16 -0.54 5.31
CA GLU A 135 -10.23 -0.03 4.44
C GLU A 135 -10.42 -0.92 3.19
N ASN A 136 -9.32 -1.37 2.59
CA ASN A 136 -9.35 -2.25 1.43
C ASN A 136 -9.83 -3.66 1.79
N ALA A 137 -9.44 -4.20 2.95
CA ALA A 137 -9.92 -5.50 3.42
C ALA A 137 -11.44 -5.49 3.66
N GLU A 138 -11.96 -4.45 4.30
CA GLU A 138 -13.41 -4.25 4.49
C GLU A 138 -14.14 -4.16 3.14
N ARG A 139 -13.62 -3.35 2.20
CA ARG A 139 -14.18 -3.20 0.84
C ARG A 139 -14.26 -4.53 0.08
N ASN A 140 -13.26 -5.37 0.25
CA ASN A 140 -13.16 -6.68 -0.40
C ASN A 140 -13.84 -7.80 0.40
N ASN A 141 -14.49 -7.50 1.53
CA ASN A 141 -15.08 -8.49 2.45
C ASN A 141 -14.07 -9.56 2.90
N ILE A 142 -12.82 -9.15 3.18
CA ILE A 142 -11.75 -10.01 3.66
C ILE A 142 -11.65 -9.86 5.18
N GLU A 143 -12.03 -10.89 5.91
CA GLU A 143 -12.11 -10.90 7.38
C GLU A 143 -10.90 -11.59 8.02
N ASN A 144 -10.12 -12.35 7.26
CA ASN A 144 -9.00 -13.15 7.76
C ASN A 144 -7.64 -12.47 7.66
N CYS A 145 -7.60 -11.15 7.39
CA CYS A 145 -6.41 -10.31 7.47
C CYS A 145 -6.36 -9.54 8.78
N THR A 146 -5.18 -9.47 9.39
CA THR A 146 -4.90 -8.58 10.52
C THR A 146 -3.64 -7.79 10.22
N PHE A 147 -3.69 -6.47 10.40
CA PHE A 147 -2.55 -5.60 10.05
C PHE A 147 -1.97 -4.93 11.29
N TYR A 148 -0.66 -4.71 11.30
CA TYR A 148 0.06 -4.09 12.41
C TYR A 148 0.99 -2.99 11.90
N THR A 149 0.97 -1.84 12.56
CA THR A 149 1.91 -0.75 12.30
C THR A 149 3.11 -0.88 13.22
N GLY A 150 4.30 -0.82 12.65
CA GLY A 150 5.56 -0.75 13.43
C GLY A 150 6.80 -0.95 12.58
N ASP A 151 7.93 -0.47 13.10
CA ASP A 151 9.24 -0.76 12.50
C ASP A 151 9.47 -2.28 12.54
N MET A 152 9.71 -2.88 11.37
CA MET A 152 9.81 -4.32 11.20
C MET A 152 10.81 -4.96 12.18
N LYS A 153 11.96 -4.34 12.39
CA LYS A 153 13.01 -4.86 13.29
C LYS A 153 12.63 -4.81 14.78
N GLU A 154 11.61 -4.01 15.15
CA GLU A 154 11.16 -3.87 16.53
C GLU A 154 9.87 -4.66 16.80
N ILE A 155 9.00 -4.81 15.79
CA ILE A 155 7.71 -5.50 15.95
C ILE A 155 7.80 -7.00 15.64
N PHE A 156 8.59 -7.41 14.63
CA PHE A 156 8.71 -8.81 14.23
C PHE A 156 9.67 -9.57 15.16
N THR A 157 9.15 -9.98 16.31
CA THR A 157 9.87 -10.62 17.42
C THR A 157 9.24 -11.95 17.79
N ASP A 158 9.96 -12.77 18.60
CA ASP A 158 9.41 -14.01 19.14
C ASP A 158 8.10 -13.80 19.90
N GLU A 159 7.98 -12.68 20.63
CA GLU A 159 6.74 -12.34 21.36
C GLU A 159 5.59 -12.06 20.40
N PHE A 160 5.87 -11.37 19.28
CA PHE A 160 4.88 -11.13 18.24
C PHE A 160 4.43 -12.43 17.59
N ILE A 161 5.37 -13.33 17.29
CA ILE A 161 5.08 -14.65 16.73
C ILE A 161 4.30 -15.50 17.72
N ALA A 162 4.69 -15.52 18.99
CA ALA A 162 3.96 -16.24 20.02
C ALA A 162 2.50 -15.77 20.17
N LYS A 163 2.25 -14.47 20.01
CA LYS A 163 0.92 -13.86 20.08
C LYS A 163 0.06 -14.17 18.84
N ASN A 164 0.64 -14.11 17.66
CA ASN A 164 -0.09 -14.19 16.40
C ASN A 164 -0.08 -15.59 15.76
N GLY A 165 0.80 -16.46 16.20
CA GLY A 165 1.08 -17.80 15.68
C GLY A 165 2.35 -17.84 14.85
N THR A 166 2.99 -19.01 14.80
CA THR A 166 4.14 -19.24 13.90
C THR A 166 3.64 -19.30 12.47
N PRO A 167 4.19 -18.50 11.55
CA PRO A 167 3.76 -18.53 10.15
C PRO A 167 4.19 -19.83 9.47
N ASP A 168 3.31 -20.37 8.63
CA ASP A 168 3.63 -21.47 7.72
C ASP A 168 4.31 -20.92 6.44
N VAL A 169 3.98 -19.69 6.07
CA VAL A 169 4.53 -18.98 4.90
C VAL A 169 4.83 -17.54 5.27
N ILE A 170 5.99 -17.05 4.85
CA ILE A 170 6.36 -15.64 4.93
C ILE A 170 6.55 -15.10 3.51
N ILE A 171 5.87 -13.99 3.20
CA ILE A 171 6.03 -13.22 1.98
C ILE A 171 6.71 -11.91 2.35
N THR A 172 7.71 -11.49 1.58
CA THR A 172 8.42 -10.23 1.82
C THR A 172 8.56 -9.45 0.52
N ASP A 173 8.19 -8.16 0.54
CA ASP A 173 8.45 -7.19 -0.54
C ASP A 173 9.14 -5.96 0.07
N PRO A 174 10.43 -6.08 0.49
CA PRO A 174 11.12 -5.04 1.22
C PRO A 174 11.48 -3.84 0.31
N PRO A 175 11.79 -2.66 0.92
CA PRO A 175 12.30 -1.52 0.17
C PRO A 175 13.63 -1.84 -0.51
N ARG A 176 14.06 -0.96 -1.44
CA ARG A 176 15.28 -1.16 -2.25
C ARG A 176 16.56 -1.35 -1.43
N ASP A 177 16.59 -0.83 -0.20
CA ASP A 177 17.71 -1.01 0.74
C ASP A 177 17.77 -2.42 1.35
N GLY A 178 16.76 -3.24 1.06
CA GLY A 178 16.65 -4.60 1.60
C GLY A 178 16.09 -4.65 3.01
N MET A 179 16.22 -5.82 3.63
CA MET A 179 15.73 -6.07 4.99
C MET A 179 16.84 -5.84 6.03
N HIS A 180 16.45 -5.30 7.18
CA HIS A 180 17.37 -5.20 8.31
C HIS A 180 17.81 -6.60 8.78
N LYS A 181 19.10 -6.73 9.21
CA LYS A 181 19.69 -8.01 9.63
C LYS A 181 18.85 -8.77 10.67
N LYS A 182 18.30 -8.07 11.68
CA LYS A 182 17.42 -8.68 12.70
C LYS A 182 16.18 -9.34 12.11
N VAL A 183 15.61 -8.75 11.05
CA VAL A 183 14.41 -9.30 10.37
C VAL A 183 14.79 -10.58 9.63
N VAL A 184 15.94 -10.60 8.95
CA VAL A 184 16.44 -11.78 8.25
C VAL A 184 16.78 -12.92 9.22
N GLU A 185 17.29 -12.61 10.40
CA GLU A 185 17.61 -13.60 11.46
C GLU A 185 16.32 -14.16 12.12
N GLN A 186 15.18 -13.44 12.02
CA GLN A 186 13.91 -13.84 12.61
C GLN A 186 13.06 -14.69 11.63
N ILE A 187 13.31 -14.60 10.31
CA ILE A 187 12.68 -15.44 9.28
C ILE A 187 13.26 -16.85 9.28
#